data_5352fdfd905a6266797a7bd823c7dad2
#
_entry.id   5352fdfd905a6266797a7bd823c7dad2
#
_cell.length_a   1.000
_cell.length_b   1.000
_cell.length_c   1.000
_cell.angle_alpha   90.00
_cell.angle_beta   90.00
_cell.angle_gamma   90.00
#
_symmetry.space_group_name_H-M   'P 1'
#
loop_
_entity.id
_entity.type
_entity.pdbx_description
1 polymer ?
#
loop_
_entity_poly.entity_id
_entity_poly.type
_entity_poly.pdbx_seq_one_letter_code
_entity_poly.pdbx_strand_id
1 'polypeptide(L)'
;MFCDISPTCYKIALQKEICKRHIKNFFAQENYADTQDTALLPCIVAQYSSHLIKRGKGIDPVLQENKAVNIRLANERLNGILIRPGETFSFWHRVGKTTKRKGYRDGRILVRNHILPGIGGGLCNLANTIHRVVLVSPLTVTEFHKHSDALAPDEG
;
A
#
# COMPACT_ATOMS: atom_id res chain seq x y z
N MET A 1 20.09 11.02 14.14
CA MET A 1 20.07 10.71 12.69
C MET A 1 19.66 11.94 11.90
N PHE A 2 20.10 12.10 10.63
CA PHE A 2 19.80 13.30 9.81
C PHE A 2 18.29 13.62 9.72
N CYS A 3 17.46 12.58 9.67
CA CYS A 3 15.99 12.72 9.64
C CYS A 3 15.37 13.27 10.94
N ASP A 4 16.10 13.29 12.03
CA ASP A 4 15.59 13.71 13.34
C ASP A 4 15.82 15.21 13.62
N ILE A 5 16.57 15.89 12.74
CA ILE A 5 16.97 17.27 12.91
C ILE A 5 15.81 18.23 12.63
N SER A 6 15.03 17.98 11.55
CA SER A 6 13.89 18.84 11.21
C SER A 6 12.91 18.15 10.23
N PRO A 7 11.65 18.64 10.12
CA PRO A 7 10.71 18.17 9.12
C PRO A 7 11.21 18.32 7.66
N THR A 8 12.04 19.32 7.42
CA THR A 8 12.66 19.57 6.11
C THR A 8 13.70 18.51 5.78
N CYS A 9 14.55 18.15 6.73
CA CYS A 9 15.53 17.07 6.57
C CYS A 9 14.85 15.72 6.31
N TYR A 10 13.73 15.46 6.98
CA TYR A 10 12.91 14.27 6.71
C TYR A 10 12.38 14.26 5.27
N LYS A 11 11.83 15.38 4.77
CA LYS A 11 11.36 15.48 3.38
C LYS A 11 12.48 15.26 2.36
N ILE A 12 13.65 15.80 2.60
CA ILE A 12 14.83 15.61 1.72
C ILE A 12 15.25 14.13 1.71
N ALA A 13 15.34 13.50 2.88
CA ALA A 13 15.67 12.08 2.98
C ALA A 13 14.63 11.20 2.28
N LEU A 14 13.35 11.51 2.43
CA LEU A 14 12.26 10.81 1.74
C LEU A 14 12.37 10.95 0.21
N GLN A 15 12.63 12.17 -0.30
CA GLN A 15 12.82 12.39 -1.74
C GLN A 15 14.03 11.64 -2.29
N LYS A 16 15.12 11.58 -1.54
CA LYS A 16 16.30 10.80 -1.89
C LYS A 16 15.97 9.31 -2.06
N GLU A 17 15.22 8.71 -1.11
CA GLU A 17 14.85 7.30 -1.20
C GLU A 17 13.86 7.05 -2.36
N ILE A 18 12.93 7.96 -2.60
CA ILE A 18 12.02 7.89 -3.76
C ILE A 18 12.83 7.94 -5.07
N CYS A 19 13.77 8.87 -5.20
CA CYS A 19 14.62 9.00 -6.38
C CYS A 19 15.47 7.75 -6.60
N LYS A 20 16.12 7.24 -5.54
CA LYS A 20 16.88 6.00 -5.56
C LYS A 20 16.03 4.81 -6.03
N ARG A 21 14.77 4.74 -5.57
CA ARG A 21 13.83 3.70 -6.00
C ARG A 21 13.47 3.82 -7.47
N HIS A 22 13.23 5.03 -7.97
CA HIS A 22 12.96 5.25 -9.39
C HIS A 22 14.15 4.85 -10.27
N ILE A 23 15.37 5.20 -9.85
CA ILE A 23 16.60 4.80 -10.53
C ILE A 23 16.71 3.26 -10.56
N LYS A 24 16.54 2.60 -9.40
CA LYS A 24 16.55 1.14 -9.33
C LYS A 24 15.52 0.51 -10.27
N ASN A 25 14.29 1.00 -10.26
CA ASN A 25 13.22 0.46 -11.12
C ASN A 25 13.51 0.68 -12.62
N PHE A 26 14.14 1.80 -12.98
CA PHE A 26 14.52 2.08 -14.36
C PHE A 26 15.59 1.11 -14.89
N PHE A 27 16.58 0.78 -14.06
CA PHE A 27 17.63 -0.17 -14.44
C PHE A 27 17.23 -1.63 -14.32
N ALA A 28 16.23 -1.96 -13.50
CA ALA A 28 15.81 -3.34 -13.29
C ALA A 28 15.11 -3.96 -14.51
N GLN A 29 14.66 -3.14 -15.48
CA GLN A 29 13.89 -3.57 -16.67
C GLN A 29 12.80 -4.61 -16.34
N GLU A 30 12.13 -4.40 -15.22
CA GLU A 30 11.07 -5.29 -14.73
C GLU A 30 9.92 -5.33 -15.74
N ASN A 31 9.49 -6.54 -16.10
CA ASN A 31 8.29 -6.75 -16.89
C ASN A 31 7.07 -6.66 -15.97
N TYR A 32 6.47 -5.47 -15.86
CA TYR A 32 5.34 -5.26 -14.98
C TYR A 32 4.03 -5.79 -15.55
N ALA A 33 3.20 -6.37 -14.67
CA ALA A 33 1.84 -6.78 -14.96
C ALA A 33 0.94 -5.53 -15.14
N ASP A 34 0.78 -5.08 -16.37
CA ASP A 34 0.04 -3.86 -16.71
C ASP A 34 -1.31 -4.13 -17.38
N THR A 35 -1.58 -5.38 -17.77
CA THR A 35 -2.87 -5.77 -18.33
C THR A 35 -3.92 -5.82 -17.25
N GLN A 36 -5.07 -5.19 -17.50
CA GLN A 36 -6.22 -5.21 -16.62
C GLN A 36 -7.44 -5.75 -17.39
N ASP A 37 -8.10 -6.75 -16.81
CA ASP A 37 -9.33 -7.33 -17.32
C ASP A 37 -10.30 -7.54 -16.15
N THR A 38 -11.54 -7.16 -16.32
CA THR A 38 -12.58 -7.31 -15.31
C THR A 38 -13.37 -8.61 -15.48
N ALA A 39 -13.07 -9.41 -16.50
CA ALA A 39 -13.67 -10.72 -16.66
C ALA A 39 -13.27 -11.63 -15.48
N LEU A 40 -14.27 -12.32 -14.92
CA LEU A 40 -14.01 -13.26 -13.84
C LEU A 40 -13.28 -14.48 -14.38
N LEU A 41 -12.14 -14.80 -13.78
CA LEU A 41 -11.44 -16.06 -14.04
C LEU A 41 -12.21 -17.24 -13.43
N PRO A 42 -12.16 -18.43 -14.05
CA PRO A 42 -13.03 -19.57 -13.67
C PRO A 42 -12.70 -20.16 -12.31
N CYS A 43 -11.49 -19.93 -11.77
CA CYS A 43 -11.02 -20.55 -10.53
C CYS A 43 -10.58 -19.50 -9.51
N ILE A 44 -11.05 -19.62 -8.27
CA ILE A 44 -10.51 -18.89 -7.12
C ILE A 44 -9.39 -19.70 -6.51
N VAL A 45 -8.16 -19.22 -6.61
CA VAL A 45 -6.97 -19.89 -6.05
C VAL A 45 -6.76 -19.53 -4.58
N ALA A 46 -6.98 -18.28 -4.21
CA ALA A 46 -6.80 -17.78 -2.85
C ALA A 46 -7.77 -16.64 -2.56
N GLN A 47 -8.23 -16.58 -1.32
CA GLN A 47 -9.15 -15.55 -0.85
C GLN A 47 -8.80 -15.14 0.58
N TYR A 48 -8.92 -13.86 0.88
CA TYR A 48 -8.76 -13.34 2.23
C TYR A 48 -9.70 -12.15 2.45
N SER A 49 -10.31 -12.08 3.62
CA SER A 49 -11.14 -10.94 4.03
C SER A 49 -10.72 -10.44 5.41
N SER A 50 -10.85 -9.15 5.65
CA SER A 50 -10.58 -8.53 6.93
C SER A 50 -11.53 -7.38 7.21
N HIS A 51 -11.76 -7.07 8.49
CA HIS A 51 -12.53 -5.89 8.86
C HIS A 51 -11.79 -4.61 8.48
N LEU A 52 -12.41 -3.81 7.61
CA LEU A 52 -11.81 -2.58 7.13
C LEU A 52 -11.90 -1.45 8.15
N ILE A 53 -13.07 -1.26 8.75
CA ILE A 53 -13.36 -0.17 9.67
C ILE A 53 -13.25 -0.69 11.12
N LYS A 54 -12.31 -0.12 11.87
CA LYS A 54 -12.18 -0.37 13.29
C LYS A 54 -12.91 0.71 14.08
N ARG A 55 -13.56 0.31 15.17
CA ARG A 55 -14.25 1.21 16.10
C ARG A 55 -13.71 0.96 17.49
N GLY A 56 -13.62 1.99 18.32
CA GLY A 56 -13.16 1.85 19.69
C GLY A 56 -12.60 3.14 20.28
N LYS A 57 -12.23 3.09 21.56
CA LYS A 57 -11.64 4.23 22.27
C LYS A 57 -10.28 4.59 21.62
N GLY A 58 -10.08 5.87 21.30
CA GLY A 58 -8.85 6.36 20.68
C GLY A 58 -8.76 6.16 19.16
N ILE A 59 -9.83 5.65 18.52
CA ILE A 59 -9.90 5.51 17.06
C ILE A 59 -10.74 6.67 16.51
N ASP A 60 -10.12 7.50 15.66
CA ASP A 60 -10.80 8.57 14.95
C ASP A 60 -11.66 7.98 13.80
N PRO A 61 -13.01 8.14 13.85
CA PRO A 61 -13.90 7.60 12.84
C PRO A 61 -13.65 8.22 11.46
N VAL A 62 -13.31 9.50 11.38
CA VAL A 62 -13.06 10.21 10.12
C VAL A 62 -11.85 9.61 9.40
N LEU A 63 -10.77 9.32 10.13
CA LEU A 63 -9.59 8.68 9.56
C LEU A 63 -9.88 7.25 9.09
N GLN A 64 -10.83 6.54 9.73
CA GLN A 64 -11.26 5.21 9.30
C GLN A 64 -12.11 5.26 8.02
N GLU A 65 -13.04 6.21 7.92
CA GLU A 65 -13.83 6.42 6.71
C GLU A 65 -12.94 6.83 5.53
N ASN A 66 -12.02 7.75 5.77
CA ASN A 66 -11.05 8.17 4.78
C ASN A 66 -10.14 7.01 4.32
N LYS A 67 -9.77 6.09 5.23
CA LYS A 67 -9.08 4.86 4.88
C LYS A 67 -9.88 4.04 3.87
N ALA A 68 -11.19 3.88 4.07
CA ALA A 68 -12.04 3.15 3.15
C ALA A 68 -12.08 3.81 1.76
N VAL A 69 -12.15 5.15 1.71
CA VAL A 69 -12.06 5.90 0.45
C VAL A 69 -10.72 5.66 -0.24
N ASN A 70 -9.62 5.76 0.48
CA ASN A 70 -8.27 5.57 -0.05
C ASN A 70 -8.07 4.14 -0.62
N ILE A 71 -8.57 3.14 0.10
CA ILE A 71 -8.50 1.73 -0.35
C ILE A 71 -9.34 1.51 -1.60
N ARG A 72 -10.55 2.10 -1.68
CA ARG A 72 -11.39 1.99 -2.87
C ARG A 72 -10.69 2.56 -4.10
N LEU A 73 -10.15 3.79 -4.00
CA LEU A 73 -9.42 4.44 -5.09
C LEU A 73 -8.18 3.63 -5.54
N ALA A 74 -7.45 3.06 -4.60
CA ALA A 74 -6.33 2.20 -4.92
C ALA A 74 -6.81 0.89 -5.59
N ASN A 75 -7.89 0.28 -5.07
CA ASN A 75 -8.43 -0.95 -5.61
C ASN A 75 -8.93 -0.81 -7.05
N GLU A 76 -9.47 0.34 -7.44
CA GLU A 76 -9.85 0.61 -8.85
C GLU A 76 -8.65 0.46 -9.82
N ARG A 77 -7.42 0.66 -9.33
CA ARG A 77 -6.19 0.49 -10.09
C ARG A 77 -5.64 -0.93 -10.07
N LEU A 78 -6.08 -1.73 -9.10
CA LEU A 78 -5.55 -3.07 -8.84
C LEU A 78 -6.51 -4.17 -9.26
N ASN A 79 -7.81 -3.89 -9.25
CA ASN A 79 -8.83 -4.88 -9.59
C ASN A 79 -8.70 -5.32 -11.05
N GLY A 80 -8.73 -6.62 -11.28
CA GLY A 80 -8.64 -7.21 -12.60
C GLY A 80 -7.23 -7.26 -13.21
N ILE A 81 -6.16 -6.99 -12.43
CA ILE A 81 -4.80 -7.15 -12.95
C ILE A 81 -4.52 -8.63 -13.23
N LEU A 82 -4.11 -8.90 -14.46
CA LEU A 82 -3.64 -10.20 -14.91
C LEU A 82 -2.12 -10.27 -14.77
N ILE A 83 -1.64 -11.26 -14.04
CA ILE A 83 -0.21 -11.53 -13.87
C ILE A 83 0.14 -12.76 -14.70
N ARG A 84 0.89 -12.59 -15.79
CA ARG A 84 1.34 -13.70 -16.64
C ARG A 84 2.67 -14.25 -16.14
N PRO A 85 3.06 -15.47 -16.54
CA PRO A 85 4.39 -15.99 -16.25
C PRO A 85 5.50 -15.00 -16.68
N GLY A 86 6.43 -14.73 -15.76
CA GLY A 86 7.50 -13.76 -15.97
C GLY A 86 7.14 -12.30 -15.76
N GLU A 87 5.88 -11.99 -15.42
CA GLU A 87 5.48 -10.62 -15.04
C GLU A 87 5.57 -10.39 -13.54
N THR A 88 5.89 -9.16 -13.16
CA THR A 88 5.98 -8.72 -11.77
C THR A 88 4.83 -7.77 -11.41
N PHE A 89 4.03 -8.14 -10.42
CA PHE A 89 3.05 -7.23 -9.84
C PHE A 89 3.74 -6.26 -8.88
N SER A 90 3.59 -4.96 -9.13
CA SER A 90 4.08 -3.92 -8.22
C SER A 90 2.94 -3.03 -7.75
N PHE A 91 2.64 -3.08 -6.44
CA PHE A 91 1.58 -2.29 -5.82
C PHE A 91 1.73 -0.79 -6.12
N TRP A 92 2.90 -0.22 -5.88
CA TRP A 92 3.13 1.21 -6.08
C TRP A 92 3.25 1.62 -7.54
N HIS A 93 3.66 0.72 -8.43
CA HIS A 93 3.64 0.96 -9.87
C HIS A 93 2.19 1.18 -10.35
N ARG A 94 1.26 0.36 -9.89
CA ARG A 94 -0.16 0.44 -10.27
C ARG A 94 -0.91 1.58 -9.58
N VAL A 95 -0.79 1.73 -8.27
CA VAL A 95 -1.47 2.77 -7.48
C VAL A 95 -0.89 4.14 -7.78
N GLY A 96 0.42 4.21 -7.94
CA GLY A 96 1.15 5.45 -8.17
C GLY A 96 1.11 6.41 -6.98
N LYS A 97 1.40 7.67 -7.23
CA LYS A 97 1.43 8.71 -6.20
C LYS A 97 0.03 9.04 -5.70
N THR A 98 -0.17 8.95 -4.38
CA THR A 98 -1.40 9.34 -3.70
C THR A 98 -1.43 10.85 -3.48
N THR A 99 -2.43 11.53 -4.02
CA THR A 99 -2.58 12.99 -3.91
C THR A 99 -4.03 13.37 -3.66
N LYS A 100 -4.26 14.54 -3.02
CA LYS A 100 -5.61 15.09 -2.84
C LYS A 100 -6.33 15.28 -4.19
N ARG A 101 -5.60 15.68 -5.25
CA ARG A 101 -6.16 15.86 -6.60
C ARG A 101 -6.73 14.56 -7.19
N LYS A 102 -6.20 13.41 -6.80
CA LYS A 102 -6.71 12.08 -7.17
C LYS A 102 -7.83 11.59 -6.24
N GLY A 103 -8.30 12.41 -5.31
CA GLY A 103 -9.34 12.05 -4.35
C GLY A 103 -8.86 11.39 -3.06
N TYR A 104 -7.55 11.14 -2.90
CA TYR A 104 -7.02 10.57 -1.67
C TYR A 104 -7.16 11.53 -0.50
N ARG A 105 -7.55 10.99 0.65
CA ARG A 105 -7.85 11.72 1.88
C ARG A 105 -6.83 11.42 2.96
N ASP A 106 -6.82 12.26 4.00
CA ASP A 106 -6.01 12.03 5.18
C ASP A 106 -6.58 10.83 5.95
N GLY A 107 -5.88 9.73 5.93
CA GLY A 107 -6.13 8.53 6.71
C GLY A 107 -5.01 8.33 7.73
N ARG A 108 -5.09 7.26 8.52
CA ARG A 108 -4.10 6.94 9.54
C ARG A 108 -2.80 6.46 8.91
N ILE A 109 -1.70 7.16 9.20
CA ILE A 109 -0.32 6.74 8.88
C ILE A 109 0.49 6.57 10.15
N LEU A 110 1.50 5.70 10.11
CA LEU A 110 2.47 5.52 11.19
C LEU A 110 3.78 6.21 10.80
N VAL A 111 4.19 7.19 11.59
CA VAL A 111 5.47 7.88 11.42
C VAL A 111 6.20 7.87 12.75
N ARG A 112 7.38 7.21 12.81
CA ARG A 112 8.20 7.13 14.04
C ARG A 112 7.41 6.65 15.27
N ASN A 113 6.66 5.57 15.12
CA ASN A 113 5.77 5.01 16.16
C ASN A 113 4.63 5.95 16.62
N HIS A 114 4.41 7.07 15.95
CA HIS A 114 3.26 7.94 16.17
C HIS A 114 2.22 7.79 15.06
N ILE A 115 0.97 7.76 15.47
CA ILE A 115 -0.16 7.72 14.55
C ILE A 115 -0.52 9.15 14.20
N LEU A 116 -0.45 9.47 12.91
CA LEU A 116 -0.71 10.79 12.38
C LEU A 116 -1.69 10.71 11.20
N PRO A 117 -2.47 11.77 10.93
CA PRO A 117 -3.19 11.87 9.67
C PRO A 117 -2.23 12.08 8.49
N GLY A 118 -2.50 11.43 7.36
CA GLY A 118 -1.71 11.63 6.16
C GLY A 118 -2.42 11.13 4.90
N ILE A 119 -2.13 11.77 3.77
CA ILE A 119 -2.79 11.49 2.50
C ILE A 119 -2.48 10.05 2.06
N GLY A 120 -3.53 9.30 1.73
CA GLY A 120 -3.41 7.89 1.36
C GLY A 120 -3.23 6.95 2.54
N GLY A 121 -3.45 7.45 3.79
CA GLY A 121 -3.38 6.61 4.98
C GLY A 121 -4.33 5.41 4.89
N GLY A 122 -3.84 4.25 5.38
CA GLY A 122 -4.56 2.98 5.36
C GLY A 122 -4.20 2.05 4.19
N LEU A 123 -3.45 2.48 3.19
CA LEU A 123 -3.06 1.63 2.05
C LEU A 123 -2.16 0.46 2.44
N CYS A 124 -1.42 0.57 3.55
CA CYS A 124 -0.68 -0.57 4.10
C CYS A 124 -1.60 -1.76 4.44
N ASN A 125 -2.84 -1.48 4.87
CA ASN A 125 -3.82 -2.54 5.13
C ASN A 125 -4.15 -3.31 3.84
N LEU A 126 -4.39 -2.59 2.73
CA LEU A 126 -4.63 -3.21 1.42
C LEU A 126 -3.40 -4.00 0.94
N ALA A 127 -2.20 -3.42 1.03
CA ALA A 127 -0.96 -4.08 0.64
C ALA A 127 -0.72 -5.36 1.46
N ASN A 128 -0.96 -5.33 2.77
CA ASN A 128 -0.86 -6.50 3.64
C ASN A 128 -1.91 -7.57 3.30
N THR A 129 -3.13 -7.17 2.96
CA THR A 129 -4.18 -8.09 2.51
C THR A 129 -3.77 -8.81 1.23
N ILE A 130 -3.26 -8.08 0.24
CA ILE A 130 -2.73 -8.66 -1.00
C ILE A 130 -1.55 -9.60 -0.69
N HIS A 131 -0.63 -9.18 0.16
CA HIS A 131 0.51 -10.02 0.54
C HIS A 131 0.06 -11.35 1.16
N ARG A 132 -0.95 -11.36 2.03
CA ARG A 132 -1.52 -12.59 2.60
C ARG A 132 -2.10 -13.51 1.54
N VAL A 133 -2.79 -12.98 0.54
CA VAL A 133 -3.31 -13.76 -0.60
C VAL A 133 -2.15 -14.34 -1.43
N VAL A 134 -1.11 -13.54 -1.66
CA VAL A 134 0.08 -13.99 -2.40
C VAL A 134 0.78 -15.17 -1.70
N LEU A 135 0.92 -15.13 -0.37
CA LEU A 135 1.59 -16.19 0.40
C LEU A 135 0.90 -17.57 0.32
N VAL A 136 -0.39 -17.62 -0.01
CA VAL A 136 -1.17 -18.87 -0.16
C VAL A 136 -1.53 -19.16 -1.62
N SER A 137 -0.90 -18.46 -2.56
CA SER A 137 -1.04 -18.62 -4.00
C SER A 137 0.25 -19.16 -4.63
N PRO A 138 0.25 -19.57 -5.91
CA PRO A 138 1.46 -19.97 -6.60
C PRO A 138 2.41 -18.82 -6.97
N LEU A 139 2.10 -17.58 -6.57
CA LEU A 139 2.93 -16.41 -6.83
C LEU A 139 4.13 -16.37 -5.89
N THR A 140 5.28 -15.90 -6.40
CA THR A 140 6.51 -15.74 -5.61
C THR A 140 6.69 -14.28 -5.21
N VAL A 141 7.02 -14.03 -3.94
CA VAL A 141 7.38 -12.69 -3.45
C VAL A 141 8.81 -12.39 -3.89
N THR A 142 8.99 -11.43 -4.79
CA THR A 142 10.30 -11.05 -5.35
C THR A 142 11.02 -10.00 -4.51
N GLU A 143 10.29 -9.17 -3.78
CA GLU A 143 10.86 -8.12 -2.92
C GLU A 143 10.09 -8.03 -1.61
N PHE A 144 10.80 -8.10 -0.50
CA PHE A 144 10.25 -7.99 0.85
C PHE A 144 10.85 -6.80 1.58
N HIS A 145 10.00 -5.94 2.12
CA HIS A 145 10.41 -4.85 3.00
C HIS A 145 9.84 -5.07 4.39
N LYS A 146 10.73 -5.06 5.38
CA LYS A 146 10.31 -5.08 6.78
C LYS A 146 9.51 -3.81 7.08
N HIS A 147 8.24 -3.97 7.39
CA HIS A 147 7.43 -2.87 7.87
C HIS A 147 7.87 -2.51 9.30
N SER A 148 7.90 -1.23 9.65
CA SER A 148 7.96 -0.82 11.05
C SER A 148 6.78 -1.49 11.76
N ASP A 149 7.03 -2.12 12.90
CA ASP A 149 6.01 -2.79 13.68
C ASP A 149 4.82 -1.84 13.83
N ALA A 150 3.74 -2.18 13.16
CA ALA A 150 2.51 -1.46 13.35
C ALA A 150 2.15 -1.66 14.82
N LEU A 151 2.16 -0.60 15.59
CA LEU A 151 1.42 -0.57 16.82
C LEU A 151 0.00 -0.94 16.45
N ALA A 152 -0.30 -2.23 16.48
CA ALA A 152 -1.67 -2.69 16.46
C ALA A 152 -2.26 -2.22 17.78
N PRO A 153 -3.20 -1.28 17.80
CA PRO A 153 -4.00 -1.08 18.99
C PRO A 153 -5.04 -2.19 18.99
N ASP A 154 -4.60 -3.41 19.11
CA ASP A 154 -5.47 -4.56 19.03
C ASP A 154 -5.36 -5.36 20.31
N GLU A 155 -6.00 -4.83 21.30
CA GLU A 155 -6.77 -5.64 22.23
C GLU A 155 -8.23 -5.61 21.70
N GLY A 156 -8.64 -6.70 21.07
CA GLY A 156 -10.01 -6.90 20.61
C GLY A 156 -10.11 -7.62 19.31
#